data_52095e216942638b902c4c1b0a25141d
#
_entry.id   52095e216942638b902c4c1b0a25141d
#
_cell.length_a   1.000
_cell.length_b   1.000
_cell.length_c   1.000
_cell.angle_alpha   90.00
_cell.angle_beta   90.00
_cell.angle_gamma   90.00
#
_symmetry.space_group_name_H-M   'P 1'
#
loop_
_entity.id
_entity.type
_entity.pdbx_description
1 polymer ?
#
loop_
_entity_poly.entity_id
_entity_poly.type
_entity_poly.pdbx_seq_one_letter_code
_entity_poly.pdbx_strand_id
1 'polypeptide(L)'
;CLAGAEALEHEILLINTHQEESVRVAAYDSIARHWLPEVIQQFRRDHPDIGVDIQMGSVQEVYRWVQEGRVDLCFASRQESVALGWIPLQDDELLAILPPDYDSAEDTFPIQFFTGQEFLMPSMGFDRDILRVLNQHGVTPLIRTTQVSDSVILSMVEHGLGVSMLSRLVLQGRQDGVQALPLAPRAVRELGVASRPRRELRPMVRRFMDEAREMIGKM
;
A
#
# COMPACT_ATOMS: atom_id res chain seq x y z
N CYS A 1 30.45 36.60 -4.02
CA CYS A 1 30.49 35.37 -3.19
C CYS A 1 29.54 35.44 -1.97
N LEU A 2 29.37 36.58 -1.30
CA LEU A 2 28.47 36.72 -0.13
C LEU A 2 26.98 36.58 -0.51
N ALA A 3 26.51 37.20 -1.58
CA ALA A 3 25.13 37.16 -2.01
C ALA A 3 24.62 35.74 -2.40
N GLY A 4 25.53 34.85 -2.84
CA GLY A 4 25.20 33.47 -3.14
C GLY A 4 25.04 32.57 -1.89
N ALA A 5 25.79 32.86 -0.84
CA ALA A 5 25.69 32.16 0.44
C ALA A 5 24.42 32.58 1.19
N GLU A 6 24.07 33.85 1.20
CA GLU A 6 22.84 34.39 1.80
C GLU A 6 21.57 33.85 1.08
N ALA A 7 21.61 33.74 -0.27
CA ALA A 7 20.53 33.16 -1.04
C ALA A 7 20.36 31.65 -0.73
N LEU A 8 21.48 30.93 -0.60
CA LEU A 8 21.46 29.49 -0.24
C LEU A 8 20.98 29.26 1.19
N GLU A 9 21.42 30.11 2.15
CA GLU A 9 20.93 30.06 3.54
C GLU A 9 19.43 30.37 3.62
N HIS A 10 18.97 31.35 2.85
CA HIS A 10 17.54 31.68 2.78
C HIS A 10 16.70 30.56 2.16
N GLU A 11 17.21 29.93 1.11
CA GLU A 11 16.57 28.78 0.45
C GLU A 11 16.54 27.56 1.38
N ILE A 12 17.62 27.28 2.11
CA ILE A 12 17.69 26.24 3.15
C ILE A 12 16.72 26.55 4.30
N LEU A 13 16.59 27.80 4.70
CA LEU A 13 15.64 28.22 5.76
C LEU A 13 14.20 28.04 5.31
N LEU A 14 13.86 28.39 4.05
CA LEU A 14 12.54 28.18 3.47
C LEU A 14 12.21 26.69 3.33
N ILE A 15 13.17 25.87 2.90
CA ILE A 15 13.01 24.42 2.81
C ILE A 15 12.78 23.81 4.21
N ASN A 16 13.55 24.26 5.22
CA ASN A 16 13.40 23.78 6.59
C ASN A 16 12.07 24.22 7.24
N THR A 17 11.62 25.46 7.02
CA THR A 17 10.33 25.93 7.52
C THR A 17 9.16 25.17 6.87
N HIS A 18 9.22 24.90 5.57
CA HIS A 18 8.22 24.06 4.91
C HIS A 18 8.25 22.60 5.40
N GLN A 19 9.43 22.06 5.74
CA GLN A 19 9.54 20.70 6.30
C GLN A 19 9.00 20.59 7.74
N GLU A 20 9.05 21.65 8.52
CA GLU A 20 8.47 21.68 9.88
C GLU A 20 6.95 21.79 9.86
N GLU A 21 6.34 22.29 8.78
CA GLU A 21 4.91 22.52 8.60
C GLU A 21 4.23 21.43 7.76
N SER A 22 4.91 20.39 7.34
CA SER A 22 4.32 19.29 6.58
C SER A 22 4.31 17.95 7.32
N VAL A 23 3.30 17.12 7.03
CA VAL A 23 3.23 15.71 7.42
C VAL A 23 3.74 14.87 6.25
N ARG A 24 4.84 14.14 6.45
CA ARG A 24 5.46 13.29 5.42
C ARG A 24 4.93 11.87 5.55
N VAL A 25 4.24 11.42 4.53
CA VAL A 25 3.51 10.14 4.48
C VAL A 25 4.10 9.24 3.41
N ALA A 26 4.35 7.98 3.74
CA ALA A 26 4.62 6.96 2.74
C ALA A 26 3.42 6.02 2.60
N ALA A 27 3.17 5.48 1.40
CA ALA A 27 2.08 4.53 1.18
C ALA A 27 2.32 3.63 -0.05
N TYR A 28 1.55 2.53 -0.11
CA TYR A 28 1.38 1.75 -1.32
C TYR A 28 0.47 2.47 -2.33
N ASP A 29 0.59 2.13 -3.62
CA ASP A 29 -0.24 2.71 -4.69
C ASP A 29 -1.74 2.56 -4.40
N SER A 30 -2.20 1.37 -4.01
CA SER A 30 -3.62 1.12 -3.72
C SER A 30 -4.16 2.02 -2.59
N ILE A 31 -3.40 2.20 -1.52
CA ILE A 31 -3.77 3.07 -0.40
C ILE A 31 -3.69 4.53 -0.80
N ALA A 32 -2.60 4.93 -1.47
CA ALA A 32 -2.42 6.30 -1.94
C ALA A 32 -3.55 6.74 -2.87
N ARG A 33 -4.10 5.81 -3.65
CA ARG A 33 -5.18 6.08 -4.59
C ARG A 33 -6.54 6.20 -3.91
N HIS A 34 -6.88 5.27 -3.00
CA HIS A 34 -8.24 5.12 -2.53
C HIS A 34 -8.51 5.79 -1.18
N TRP A 35 -7.52 5.93 -0.32
CA TRP A 35 -7.68 6.49 1.01
C TRP A 35 -7.10 7.89 1.17
N LEU A 36 -5.86 8.10 0.72
CA LEU A 36 -5.16 9.35 1.02
C LEU A 36 -5.81 10.61 0.42
N PRO A 37 -6.40 10.60 -0.79
CA PRO A 37 -6.99 11.83 -1.33
C PRO A 37 -8.10 12.40 -0.45
N GLU A 38 -8.98 11.55 0.06
CA GLU A 38 -10.08 11.97 0.93
C GLU A 38 -9.58 12.38 2.31
N VAL A 39 -8.67 11.59 2.90
CA VAL A 39 -8.02 11.91 4.19
C VAL A 39 -7.32 13.27 4.10
N ILE A 40 -6.53 13.51 3.05
CA ILE A 40 -5.79 14.76 2.88
C ILE A 40 -6.73 15.93 2.61
N GLN A 41 -7.78 15.72 1.83
CA GLN A 41 -8.78 16.75 1.56
C GLN A 41 -9.43 17.23 2.87
N GLN A 42 -9.83 16.30 3.72
CA GLN A 42 -10.44 16.64 5.01
C GLN A 42 -9.43 17.31 5.94
N PHE A 43 -8.23 16.73 6.07
CA PHE A 43 -7.18 17.28 6.91
C PHE A 43 -6.81 18.72 6.53
N ARG A 44 -6.75 19.04 5.23
CA ARG A 44 -6.46 20.40 4.74
C ARG A 44 -7.58 21.40 5.02
N ARG A 45 -8.84 20.96 5.15
CA ARG A 45 -9.95 21.85 5.56
C ARG A 45 -9.78 22.33 6.99
N ASP A 46 -9.34 21.42 7.87
CA ASP A 46 -9.19 21.68 9.28
C ASP A 46 -7.82 22.31 9.62
N HIS A 47 -6.81 22.08 8.75
CA HIS A 47 -5.43 22.54 8.91
C HIS A 47 -4.87 23.10 7.59
N PRO A 48 -5.37 24.26 7.12
CA PRO A 48 -5.04 24.79 5.79
C PRO A 48 -3.55 25.15 5.62
N ASP A 49 -2.85 25.47 6.72
CA ASP A 49 -1.45 25.86 6.72
C ASP A 49 -0.48 24.66 6.76
N ILE A 50 -1.00 23.44 6.89
CA ILE A 50 -0.18 22.23 7.01
C ILE A 50 -0.15 21.46 5.68
N GLY A 51 1.05 21.30 5.13
CA GLY A 51 1.28 20.44 3.96
C GLY A 51 1.15 18.96 4.29
N VAL A 52 0.81 18.13 3.30
CA VAL A 52 0.94 16.67 3.36
C VAL A 52 1.69 16.21 2.13
N ASP A 53 2.88 15.64 2.36
CA ASP A 53 3.76 15.14 1.31
C ASP A 53 3.64 13.62 1.22
N ILE A 54 3.32 13.11 0.03
CA ILE A 54 3.16 11.67 -0.19
C ILE A 54 4.37 11.13 -0.94
N GLN A 55 4.92 10.02 -0.44
CA GLN A 55 5.93 9.23 -1.11
C GLN A 55 5.43 7.79 -1.28
N MET A 56 5.44 7.27 -2.51
CA MET A 56 5.05 5.88 -2.78
C MET A 56 6.28 4.99 -2.83
N GLY A 57 6.14 3.77 -2.32
CA GLY A 57 7.21 2.78 -2.33
C GLY A 57 6.72 1.36 -2.04
N SER A 58 7.64 0.41 -2.18
CA SER A 58 7.45 -0.99 -1.78
C SER A 58 7.33 -1.13 -0.25
N VAL A 59 6.91 -2.32 0.19
CA VAL A 59 6.82 -2.66 1.63
C VAL A 59 8.11 -2.33 2.37
N GLN A 60 9.26 -2.78 1.85
CA GLN A 60 10.54 -2.56 2.53
C GLN A 60 10.91 -1.07 2.57
N GLU A 61 10.62 -0.33 1.49
CA GLU A 61 10.99 1.08 1.40
C GLU A 61 10.19 1.93 2.35
N VAL A 62 8.85 1.78 2.40
CA VAL A 62 8.01 2.62 3.25
C VAL A 62 8.34 2.43 4.74
N TYR A 63 8.60 1.20 5.17
CA TYR A 63 9.01 0.93 6.54
C TYR A 63 10.41 1.47 6.86
N ARG A 64 11.37 1.28 5.95
CA ARG A 64 12.73 1.81 6.08
C ARG A 64 12.70 3.34 6.19
N TRP A 65 11.91 4.04 5.36
CA TRP A 65 11.82 5.50 5.40
C TRP A 65 11.26 6.03 6.71
N VAL A 66 10.35 5.31 7.36
CA VAL A 66 9.89 5.64 8.71
C VAL A 66 11.02 5.46 9.74
N GLN A 67 11.76 4.34 9.67
CA GLN A 67 12.88 4.08 10.58
C GLN A 67 13.99 5.12 10.46
N GLU A 68 14.31 5.53 9.22
CA GLU A 68 15.31 6.55 8.92
C GLU A 68 14.82 7.98 9.21
N GLY A 69 13.54 8.19 9.53
CA GLY A 69 12.95 9.51 9.74
C GLY A 69 12.76 10.32 8.45
N ARG A 70 12.90 9.69 7.28
CA ARG A 70 12.65 10.30 5.99
C ARG A 70 11.18 10.67 5.80
N VAL A 71 10.27 9.83 6.31
CA VAL A 71 8.85 10.11 6.47
C VAL A 71 8.43 9.97 7.93
N ASP A 72 7.31 10.56 8.28
CA ASP A 72 6.80 10.56 9.66
C ASP A 72 6.02 9.29 9.98
N LEU A 73 5.29 8.76 8.98
CA LEU A 73 4.48 7.57 9.08
C LEU A 73 4.32 6.89 7.72
N CYS A 74 3.90 5.62 7.71
CA CYS A 74 3.49 4.97 6.47
C CYS A 74 2.18 4.21 6.62
N PHE A 75 1.38 4.20 5.55
CA PHE A 75 0.24 3.32 5.38
C PHE A 75 0.68 2.09 4.59
N ALA A 76 0.52 0.91 5.18
CA ALA A 76 1.07 -0.32 4.62
C ALA A 76 0.35 -1.57 5.12
N SER A 77 0.69 -2.75 4.62
CA SER A 77 0.32 -4.02 5.25
C SER A 77 1.25 -4.32 6.43
N ARG A 78 0.71 -4.95 7.46
CA ARG A 78 1.44 -5.26 8.70
C ARG A 78 2.69 -6.11 8.43
N GLN A 79 3.80 -5.70 9.04
CA GLN A 79 5.06 -6.44 9.03
C GLN A 79 5.50 -6.74 10.47
N GLU A 80 5.39 -8.00 10.90
CA GLU A 80 5.71 -8.41 12.28
C GLU A 80 7.20 -8.27 12.61
N SER A 81 8.06 -8.32 11.60
CA SER A 81 9.52 -8.22 11.77
C SER A 81 10.04 -6.80 12.02
N VAL A 82 9.19 -5.78 12.00
CA VAL A 82 9.61 -4.39 12.09
C VAL A 82 9.16 -3.77 13.42
N ALA A 83 10.11 -3.29 14.22
CA ALA A 83 9.86 -2.67 15.52
C ALA A 83 9.40 -1.21 15.39
N LEU A 84 8.23 -1.00 14.80
CA LEU A 84 7.53 0.30 14.74
C LEU A 84 6.20 0.22 15.49
N GLY A 85 5.67 1.38 15.89
CA GLY A 85 4.29 1.46 16.37
C GLY A 85 3.33 1.10 15.26
N TRP A 86 2.29 0.33 15.54
CA TRP A 86 1.28 -0.11 14.59
C TRP A 86 -0.13 0.25 15.04
N ILE A 87 -0.90 0.82 14.13
CA ILE A 87 -2.34 1.09 14.33
C ILE A 87 -3.09 0.38 13.20
N PRO A 88 -3.86 -0.68 13.50
CA PRO A 88 -4.67 -1.36 12.50
C PRO A 88 -5.81 -0.44 12.02
N LEU A 89 -6.11 -0.49 10.72
CA LEU A 89 -7.20 0.27 10.10
C LEU A 89 -8.26 -0.64 9.51
N GLN A 90 -7.89 -1.53 8.59
CA GLN A 90 -8.82 -2.37 7.86
C GLN A 90 -8.13 -3.64 7.32
N ASP A 91 -8.88 -4.75 7.29
CA ASP A 91 -8.51 -5.93 6.53
C ASP A 91 -8.85 -5.75 5.06
N ASP A 92 -7.90 -6.06 4.19
CA ASP A 92 -8.06 -6.02 2.74
C ASP A 92 -7.94 -7.45 2.19
N GLU A 93 -9.04 -7.93 1.61
CA GLU A 93 -9.15 -9.30 1.14
C GLU A 93 -8.30 -9.54 -0.10
N LEU A 94 -7.59 -10.67 -0.12
CA LEU A 94 -6.87 -11.16 -1.29
C LEU A 94 -7.79 -12.03 -2.13
N LEU A 95 -7.81 -11.78 -3.44
CA LEU A 95 -8.69 -12.42 -4.42
C LEU A 95 -7.86 -13.15 -5.47
N ALA A 96 -8.36 -14.27 -5.97
CA ALA A 96 -7.86 -14.88 -7.18
C ALA A 96 -8.25 -14.02 -8.38
N ILE A 97 -7.29 -13.73 -9.25
CA ILE A 97 -7.49 -12.98 -10.49
C ILE A 97 -7.30 -13.94 -11.65
N LEU A 98 -8.37 -14.12 -12.39
CA LEU A 98 -8.51 -15.18 -13.42
C LEU A 98 -8.92 -14.55 -14.75
N PRO A 99 -8.58 -15.17 -15.88
CA PRO A 99 -9.06 -14.75 -17.20
C PRO A 99 -10.59 -14.66 -17.26
N PRO A 100 -11.16 -13.84 -18.15
CA PRO A 100 -12.62 -13.62 -18.23
C PRO A 100 -13.41 -14.89 -18.61
N ASP A 101 -12.79 -15.82 -19.31
CA ASP A 101 -13.34 -17.09 -19.75
C ASP A 101 -13.00 -18.27 -18.83
N TYR A 102 -12.43 -18.01 -17.66
CA TYR A 102 -12.12 -19.06 -16.69
C TYR A 102 -13.43 -19.74 -16.22
N ASP A 103 -13.53 -21.05 -16.45
CA ASP A 103 -14.69 -21.84 -16.04
C ASP A 103 -14.62 -22.13 -14.53
N SER A 104 -15.24 -21.28 -13.75
CA SER A 104 -15.40 -21.47 -12.31
C SER A 104 -16.78 -22.00 -12.00
N ALA A 105 -16.85 -23.21 -11.51
CA ALA A 105 -18.13 -23.81 -11.04
C ALA A 105 -18.54 -23.28 -9.65
N GLU A 106 -17.70 -22.54 -8.95
CA GLU A 106 -17.89 -22.09 -7.58
C GLU A 106 -17.69 -20.57 -7.44
N ASP A 107 -18.36 -20.00 -6.43
CA ASP A 107 -18.24 -18.57 -6.08
C ASP A 107 -16.92 -18.22 -5.35
N THR A 108 -16.10 -19.23 -5.07
CA THR A 108 -14.79 -19.09 -4.42
C THR A 108 -13.73 -19.87 -5.17
N PHE A 109 -12.46 -19.45 -5.02
CA PHE A 109 -11.32 -20.10 -5.65
C PHE A 109 -10.47 -20.82 -4.58
N PRO A 110 -10.41 -22.17 -4.61
CA PRO A 110 -9.54 -22.93 -3.72
C PRO A 110 -8.07 -22.55 -3.95
N ILE A 111 -7.37 -22.12 -2.89
CA ILE A 111 -5.96 -21.66 -2.99
C ILE A 111 -5.06 -22.72 -3.63
N GLN A 112 -5.32 -23.99 -3.39
CA GLN A 112 -4.56 -25.13 -3.95
C GLN A 112 -4.59 -25.16 -5.48
N PHE A 113 -5.59 -24.57 -6.12
CA PHE A 113 -5.71 -24.55 -7.58
C PHE A 113 -4.67 -23.65 -8.25
N PHE A 114 -3.97 -22.79 -7.51
CA PHE A 114 -2.79 -22.11 -8.03
C PHE A 114 -1.59 -23.04 -8.26
N THR A 115 -1.56 -24.24 -7.64
CA THR A 115 -0.45 -25.18 -7.82
C THR A 115 -0.29 -25.57 -9.28
N GLY A 116 0.90 -25.34 -9.84
CA GLY A 116 1.20 -25.66 -11.23
C GLY A 116 0.60 -24.69 -12.26
N GLN A 117 -0.16 -23.68 -11.86
CA GLN A 117 -0.65 -22.63 -12.77
C GLN A 117 0.48 -21.63 -13.07
N GLU A 118 0.47 -21.06 -14.29
CA GLU A 118 1.29 -19.89 -14.60
C GLU A 118 0.82 -18.69 -13.78
N PHE A 119 1.64 -18.28 -12.81
CA PHE A 119 1.28 -17.26 -11.85
C PHE A 119 2.08 -15.98 -12.09
N LEU A 120 1.37 -14.89 -12.38
CA LEU A 120 1.94 -13.57 -12.60
C LEU A 120 2.14 -12.89 -11.24
N MET A 121 3.38 -12.87 -10.76
CA MET A 121 3.72 -12.25 -9.48
C MET A 121 3.96 -10.76 -9.69
N PRO A 122 3.35 -9.87 -8.87
CA PRO A 122 3.67 -8.44 -8.87
C PRO A 122 5.16 -8.17 -8.63
N SER A 123 5.59 -6.94 -8.89
CA SER A 123 6.97 -6.50 -8.66
C SER A 123 7.44 -6.83 -7.25
N MET A 124 8.73 -7.16 -7.12
CA MET A 124 9.36 -7.48 -5.85
C MET A 124 9.11 -6.34 -4.82
N GLY A 125 8.68 -6.74 -3.61
CA GLY A 125 8.32 -5.83 -2.54
C GLY A 125 6.83 -5.49 -2.47
N PHE A 126 6.02 -5.86 -3.47
CA PHE A 126 4.55 -5.85 -3.44
C PHE A 126 3.96 -7.26 -3.34
N ASP A 127 4.80 -8.27 -3.44
CA ASP A 127 4.52 -9.70 -3.47
C ASP A 127 4.44 -10.37 -2.08
N ARG A 128 4.84 -9.70 -1.01
CA ARG A 128 5.00 -10.30 0.33
C ARG A 128 3.74 -10.94 0.89
N ASP A 129 2.59 -10.28 0.77
CA ASP A 129 1.33 -10.82 1.26
C ASP A 129 0.90 -12.05 0.46
N ILE A 130 1.15 -12.04 -0.85
CA ILE A 130 0.89 -13.18 -1.75
C ILE A 130 1.78 -14.37 -1.36
N LEU A 131 3.09 -14.14 -1.24
CA LEU A 131 4.05 -15.19 -0.85
C LEU A 131 3.73 -15.77 0.53
N ARG A 132 3.32 -14.93 1.48
CA ARG A 132 2.87 -15.37 2.81
C ARG A 132 1.71 -16.35 2.68
N VAL A 133 0.68 -16.01 1.91
CA VAL A 133 -0.51 -16.86 1.70
C VAL A 133 -0.15 -18.16 0.99
N LEU A 134 0.61 -18.11 -0.11
CA LEU A 134 1.04 -19.30 -0.83
C LEU A 134 1.85 -20.24 0.07
N ASN A 135 2.80 -19.70 0.83
CA ASN A 135 3.64 -20.48 1.75
C ASN A 135 2.83 -21.09 2.90
N GLN A 136 1.90 -20.34 3.51
CA GLN A 136 1.05 -20.82 4.58
C GLN A 136 0.20 -22.03 4.16
N HIS A 137 -0.17 -22.10 2.87
CA HIS A 137 -0.99 -23.16 2.33
C HIS A 137 -0.20 -24.23 1.55
N GLY A 138 1.12 -24.13 1.49
CA GLY A 138 1.97 -25.09 0.78
C GLY A 138 1.73 -25.11 -0.74
N VAL A 139 1.30 -24.00 -1.31
CA VAL A 139 0.97 -23.85 -2.74
C VAL A 139 2.21 -23.43 -3.53
N THR A 140 2.48 -24.13 -4.62
CA THR A 140 3.66 -23.93 -5.48
C THR A 140 3.25 -23.67 -6.92
N PRO A 141 2.87 -22.45 -7.29
CA PRO A 141 2.59 -22.08 -8.67
C PRO A 141 3.87 -21.99 -9.51
N LEU A 142 3.73 -21.97 -10.83
CA LEU A 142 4.82 -21.65 -11.75
C LEU A 142 4.96 -20.13 -11.82
N ILE A 143 5.78 -19.59 -10.94
CA ILE A 143 5.91 -18.12 -10.80
C ILE A 143 6.65 -17.54 -11.99
N ARG A 144 5.99 -16.60 -12.67
CA ARG A 144 6.65 -15.67 -13.59
C ARG A 144 6.77 -14.32 -12.88
N THR A 145 7.99 -13.99 -12.48
CA THR A 145 8.28 -12.69 -11.87
C THR A 145 8.21 -11.60 -12.93
N THR A 146 7.40 -10.59 -12.66
CA THR A 146 7.31 -9.40 -13.50
C THR A 146 7.83 -8.19 -12.75
N GLN A 147 8.28 -7.17 -13.49
CA GLN A 147 8.68 -5.88 -12.92
C GLN A 147 7.64 -4.82 -13.34
N VAL A 148 6.36 -5.19 -13.25
CA VAL A 148 5.25 -4.38 -13.74
C VAL A 148 4.26 -4.05 -12.63
N SER A 149 3.46 -3.03 -12.86
CA SER A 149 2.41 -2.60 -11.92
C SER A 149 1.22 -3.56 -11.92
N ASP A 150 0.40 -3.48 -10.88
CA ASP A 150 -0.85 -4.28 -10.76
C ASP A 150 -1.78 -4.09 -11.97
N SER A 151 -1.82 -2.90 -12.58
CA SER A 151 -2.63 -2.66 -13.77
C SER A 151 -2.15 -3.44 -15.00
N VAL A 152 -0.86 -3.65 -15.13
CA VAL A 152 -0.29 -4.48 -16.20
C VAL A 152 -0.54 -5.96 -15.90
N ILE A 153 -0.46 -6.40 -14.64
CA ILE A 153 -0.85 -7.76 -14.23
C ILE A 153 -2.31 -8.04 -14.63
N LEU A 154 -3.23 -7.13 -14.31
CA LEU A 154 -4.64 -7.27 -14.70
C LEU A 154 -4.81 -7.43 -16.20
N SER A 155 -4.15 -6.58 -17.01
CA SER A 155 -4.19 -6.70 -18.46
C SER A 155 -3.59 -8.01 -18.98
N MET A 156 -2.52 -8.51 -18.36
CA MET A 156 -1.93 -9.82 -18.74
C MET A 156 -2.88 -10.97 -18.43
N VAL A 157 -3.56 -10.94 -17.26
CA VAL A 157 -4.57 -11.95 -16.91
C VAL A 157 -5.76 -11.89 -17.85
N GLU A 158 -6.27 -10.70 -18.17
CA GLU A 158 -7.34 -10.47 -19.15
C GLU A 158 -7.05 -11.14 -20.51
N HIS A 159 -5.77 -11.16 -20.93
CA HIS A 159 -5.32 -11.79 -22.17
C HIS A 159 -4.91 -13.26 -22.00
N GLY A 160 -5.24 -13.90 -20.89
CA GLY A 160 -4.97 -15.32 -20.66
C GLY A 160 -3.51 -15.70 -20.47
N LEU A 161 -2.64 -14.75 -20.11
CA LEU A 161 -1.19 -15.00 -19.92
C LEU A 161 -0.84 -15.65 -18.59
N GLY A 162 -1.85 -15.96 -17.77
CA GLY A 162 -1.70 -16.59 -16.47
C GLY A 162 -2.77 -16.14 -15.50
N VAL A 163 -2.60 -16.53 -14.24
CA VAL A 163 -3.44 -16.13 -13.11
C VAL A 163 -2.64 -15.29 -12.12
N SER A 164 -3.32 -14.60 -11.20
CA SER A 164 -2.65 -13.83 -10.16
C SER A 164 -3.45 -13.82 -8.86
N MET A 165 -2.90 -13.18 -7.84
CA MET A 165 -3.57 -12.86 -6.58
C MET A 165 -3.35 -11.38 -6.31
N LEU A 166 -4.43 -10.62 -6.20
CA LEU A 166 -4.39 -9.18 -5.88
C LEU A 166 -5.40 -8.88 -4.78
N SER A 167 -5.22 -7.76 -4.10
CA SER A 167 -6.16 -7.37 -3.06
C SER A 167 -7.39 -6.66 -3.62
N ARG A 168 -8.49 -6.70 -2.86
CA ARG A 168 -9.74 -6.02 -3.21
C ARG A 168 -9.53 -4.52 -3.42
N LEU A 169 -8.69 -3.89 -2.60
CA LEU A 169 -8.38 -2.45 -2.74
C LEU A 169 -7.66 -2.13 -4.06
N VAL A 170 -6.79 -3.01 -4.55
CA VAL A 170 -6.14 -2.87 -5.88
C VAL A 170 -7.16 -2.90 -7.00
N LEU A 171 -8.18 -3.75 -6.87
CA LEU A 171 -9.21 -3.97 -7.88
C LEU A 171 -10.30 -2.90 -7.90
N GLN A 172 -10.39 -2.08 -6.87
CA GLN A 172 -11.43 -1.06 -6.78
C GLN A 172 -11.40 -0.12 -7.99
N GLY A 173 -12.50 -0.15 -8.79
CA GLY A 173 -12.63 0.59 -10.04
C GLY A 173 -11.84 0.01 -11.24
N ARG A 174 -11.39 -1.26 -11.17
CA ARG A 174 -10.56 -1.92 -12.20
C ARG A 174 -10.94 -3.39 -12.45
N GLN A 175 -12.18 -3.75 -12.27
CA GLN A 175 -12.62 -5.18 -12.38
C GLN A 175 -13.02 -5.60 -13.81
N ASP A 176 -13.03 -4.67 -14.76
CA ASP A 176 -13.40 -4.98 -16.13
C ASP A 176 -12.33 -5.87 -16.79
N GLY A 177 -12.78 -6.94 -17.45
CA GLY A 177 -11.93 -7.84 -18.23
C GLY A 177 -11.27 -8.99 -17.46
N VAL A 178 -11.51 -9.16 -16.15
CA VAL A 178 -11.02 -10.30 -15.35
C VAL A 178 -12.12 -10.85 -14.44
N GLN A 179 -11.99 -12.12 -14.05
CA GLN A 179 -12.78 -12.65 -12.93
C GLN A 179 -11.98 -12.50 -11.63
N ALA A 180 -12.63 -11.99 -10.59
CA ALA A 180 -12.06 -11.85 -9.28
C ALA A 180 -12.87 -12.64 -8.26
N LEU A 181 -12.32 -13.76 -7.76
CA LEU A 181 -12.99 -14.66 -6.85
C LEU A 181 -12.35 -14.62 -5.46
N PRO A 182 -13.17 -14.62 -4.38
CA PRO A 182 -12.67 -14.83 -3.02
C PRO A 182 -11.89 -16.14 -2.92
N LEU A 183 -10.81 -16.14 -2.15
CA LEU A 183 -10.01 -17.33 -1.90
C LEU A 183 -10.70 -18.27 -0.88
N ALA A 184 -10.55 -19.57 -1.06
CA ALA A 184 -10.91 -20.58 -0.10
C ALA A 184 -9.67 -21.41 0.30
N PRO A 185 -9.20 -21.34 1.59
CA PRO A 185 -9.72 -20.48 2.67
C PRO A 185 -9.50 -18.99 2.40
N ARG A 186 -10.33 -18.14 3.03
CA ARG A 186 -10.24 -16.68 2.92
C ARG A 186 -8.86 -16.19 3.35
N ALA A 187 -8.27 -15.32 2.57
CA ALA A 187 -6.98 -14.68 2.87
C ALA A 187 -7.11 -13.16 2.89
N VAL A 188 -6.44 -12.52 3.84
CA VAL A 188 -6.45 -11.07 4.00
C VAL A 188 -5.04 -10.55 4.26
N ARG A 189 -4.84 -9.27 3.98
CA ARG A 189 -3.74 -8.48 4.50
C ARG A 189 -4.30 -7.43 5.46
N GLU A 190 -3.69 -7.30 6.63
CA GLU A 190 -4.05 -6.26 7.60
C GLU A 190 -3.39 -4.95 7.17
N LEU A 191 -4.20 -3.95 6.84
CA LEU A 191 -3.73 -2.61 6.49
C LEU A 191 -3.77 -1.70 7.72
N GLY A 192 -2.80 -0.82 7.83
CA GLY A 192 -2.71 0.10 8.96
C GLY A 192 -1.65 1.17 8.78
N VAL A 193 -1.39 1.89 9.86
CA VAL A 193 -0.37 2.92 9.96
C VAL A 193 0.79 2.41 10.80
N ALA A 194 2.00 2.48 10.23
CA ALA A 194 3.23 2.29 10.98
C ALA A 194 3.93 3.64 11.20
N SER A 195 4.45 3.85 12.40
CA SER A 195 5.20 5.05 12.77
C SER A 195 6.23 4.75 13.85
N ARG A 196 7.15 5.68 14.10
CA ARG A 196 7.93 5.67 15.33
C ARG A 196 7.02 5.75 16.55
N PRO A 197 7.51 5.46 17.77
CA PRO A 197 6.71 5.55 18.98
C PRO A 197 5.95 6.87 19.07
N ARG A 198 4.65 6.84 19.40
CA ARG A 198 3.77 8.02 19.39
C ARG A 198 4.33 9.22 20.18
N ARG A 199 5.09 8.98 21.24
CA ARG A 199 5.74 10.03 22.05
C ARG A 199 6.82 10.82 21.28
N GLU A 200 7.39 10.23 20.23
CA GLU A 200 8.44 10.81 19.40
C GLU A 200 7.88 11.61 18.20
N LEU A 201 6.58 11.45 17.93
CA LEU A 201 5.93 12.12 16.80
C LEU A 201 5.59 13.57 17.14
N ARG A 202 5.69 14.45 16.16
CA ARG A 202 5.22 15.82 16.24
C ARG A 202 3.69 15.86 16.49
N PRO A 203 3.15 16.87 17.20
CA PRO A 203 1.72 16.96 17.50
C PRO A 203 0.85 16.84 16.25
N MET A 204 1.23 17.51 15.15
CA MET A 204 0.47 17.50 13.90
C MET A 204 0.45 16.13 13.21
N VAL A 205 1.56 15.38 13.28
CA VAL A 205 1.63 13.99 12.77
C VAL A 205 0.67 13.09 13.54
N ARG A 206 0.62 13.22 14.88
CA ARG A 206 -0.33 12.46 15.71
C ARG A 206 -1.77 12.77 15.34
N ARG A 207 -2.09 14.05 15.10
CA ARG A 207 -3.41 14.50 14.72
C ARG A 207 -3.80 13.93 13.35
N PHE A 208 -2.93 14.02 12.35
CA PHE A 208 -3.15 13.42 11.04
C PHE A 208 -3.45 11.91 11.13
N MET A 209 -2.69 11.18 11.96
CA MET A 209 -2.92 9.75 12.18
C MET A 209 -4.29 9.47 12.80
N ASP A 210 -4.71 10.26 13.79
CA ASP A 210 -6.00 10.09 14.48
C ASP A 210 -7.17 10.37 13.53
N GLU A 211 -7.09 11.45 12.74
CA GLU A 211 -8.11 11.81 11.74
C GLU A 211 -8.16 10.77 10.61
N ALA A 212 -7.01 10.33 10.09
CA ALA A 212 -6.95 9.28 9.08
C ALA A 212 -7.59 7.98 9.58
N ARG A 213 -7.31 7.57 10.82
CA ARG A 213 -7.93 6.39 11.45
C ARG A 213 -9.45 6.51 11.53
N GLU A 214 -9.95 7.68 11.95
CA GLU A 214 -11.38 7.90 12.08
C GLU A 214 -12.10 7.88 10.73
N MET A 215 -11.49 8.46 9.71
CA MET A 215 -12.06 8.51 8.37
C MET A 215 -12.08 7.14 7.69
N ILE A 216 -10.94 6.46 7.68
CA ILE A 216 -10.80 5.13 7.04
C ILE A 216 -11.70 4.10 7.73
N GLY A 217 -11.88 4.20 9.04
CA GLY A 217 -12.80 3.33 9.77
C GLY A 217 -14.29 3.54 9.43
N LYS A 218 -14.62 4.58 8.66
CA LYS A 218 -15.99 4.88 8.19
C LYS A 218 -16.19 4.56 6.69
N MET A 219 -15.13 4.29 5.94
CA MET A 219 -15.15 3.87 4.53
C MET A 219 -15.49 2.37 4.40
#